data_c8f2fce40b1ad2d3c49759f79776835b
#
_entry.id   c8f2fce40b1ad2d3c49759f79776835b
#
_cell.length_a   1.000
_cell.length_b   1.000
_cell.length_c   1.000
_cell.angle_alpha   90.00
_cell.angle_beta   90.00
_cell.angle_gamma   90.00
#
_symmetry.space_group_name_H-M   'P 1'
#
loop_
_entity.id
_entity.type
_entity.pdbx_description
1 polymer ?
#
loop_
_entity_poly.entity_id
_entity_poly.type
_entity_poly.pdbx_seq_one_letter_code
_entity_poly.pdbx_strand_id
1 'polypeptide(L)'
;MLIFKAMTRFVSLFIICSYIFSIPTFIQAQDCEISTENILFYSCNEKAIISLRFHPLELSHDADNILSVTGAYSSGDRFGVEGLAFDGPRLVSSRFQGWDGIFLVSPDGTPYVFNSKDVDLWRTNFDLTIKKDRKKFIELAQAKNWSMIQSHLLISNGVLDLYEVENARRFVRRMFFTNQSGWGVYQTKTSLTLFEAANEIKSLINPDMVINLDMGTYNYCQRSTNLGPKACGELLTNSENLTNLITIKLLEKN
;
A
#
# COMPACT_ATOMS: atom_id res chain seq x y z
N MET A 1 0.74 -67.90 67.66
CA MET A 1 1.71 -67.01 67.04
C MET A 1 1.20 -66.76 65.64
N LEU A 2 0.36 -65.73 65.48
CA LEU A 2 -0.32 -65.37 64.24
C LEU A 2 0.33 -64.16 63.62
N ILE A 3 0.77 -64.34 62.42
CA ILE A 3 1.37 -63.25 61.62
C ILE A 3 0.25 -62.66 60.72
N PHE A 4 -0.14 -61.43 61.01
CA PHE A 4 -1.05 -60.66 60.18
C PHE A 4 -0.30 -60.07 59.01
N LYS A 5 -0.69 -60.43 57.77
CA LYS A 5 -0.25 -59.79 56.55
C LYS A 5 -1.17 -58.58 56.27
N ALA A 6 -0.60 -57.40 56.33
CA ALA A 6 -1.28 -56.18 55.87
C ALA A 6 -1.13 -56.07 54.35
N MET A 7 -2.30 -56.06 53.67
CA MET A 7 -2.40 -55.83 52.22
C MET A 7 -2.60 -54.31 51.97
N THR A 8 -1.53 -53.66 51.55
CA THR A 8 -1.57 -52.25 51.12
C THR A 8 -2.10 -52.16 49.69
N ARG A 9 -3.30 -51.61 49.51
CA ARG A 9 -3.87 -51.30 48.20
C ARG A 9 -3.24 -50.01 47.70
N PHE A 10 -2.47 -50.10 46.64
CA PHE A 10 -2.02 -48.94 45.84
C PHE A 10 -3.20 -48.47 44.97
N VAL A 11 -3.72 -47.29 45.26
CA VAL A 11 -4.66 -46.58 44.39
C VAL A 11 -3.83 -45.75 43.45
N SER A 12 -3.68 -46.23 42.21
CA SER A 12 -3.03 -45.44 41.13
C SER A 12 -4.00 -44.35 40.68
N LEU A 13 -3.70 -43.13 41.05
CA LEU A 13 -4.39 -41.93 40.56
C LEU A 13 -3.90 -41.63 39.15
N PHE A 14 -4.66 -41.99 38.12
CA PHE A 14 -4.41 -41.55 36.75
C PHE A 14 -4.80 -40.10 36.64
N ILE A 15 -3.80 -39.21 36.65
CA ILE A 15 -3.93 -37.79 36.26
C ILE A 15 -3.99 -37.77 34.75
N ILE A 16 -5.21 -37.68 34.18
CA ILE A 16 -5.39 -37.38 32.77
C ILE A 16 -5.07 -35.91 32.59
N CYS A 17 -3.84 -35.62 32.17
CA CYS A 17 -3.44 -34.31 31.73
C CYS A 17 -4.12 -34.03 30.39
N SER A 18 -5.29 -33.39 30.42
CA SER A 18 -5.96 -32.89 29.22
C SER A 18 -5.14 -31.75 28.65
N TYR A 19 -4.24 -32.06 27.72
CA TYR A 19 -3.65 -31.08 26.84
C TYR A 19 -4.77 -30.49 25.99
N ILE A 20 -5.28 -29.36 26.40
CA ILE A 20 -6.07 -28.48 25.53
C ILE A 20 -5.11 -27.99 24.47
N PHE A 21 -5.07 -28.68 23.34
CA PHE A 21 -4.51 -28.16 22.12
C PHE A 21 -5.39 -26.94 21.77
N SER A 22 -4.87 -25.76 22.12
CA SER A 22 -5.36 -24.52 21.54
C SER A 22 -5.05 -24.60 20.04
N ILE A 23 -6.03 -25.11 19.29
CA ILE A 23 -6.03 -24.98 17.83
C ILE A 23 -5.93 -23.46 17.59
N PRO A 24 -4.88 -22.96 16.95
CA PRO A 24 -4.89 -21.57 16.57
C PRO A 24 -6.14 -21.40 15.72
N THR A 25 -7.09 -20.64 16.23
CA THR A 25 -8.21 -20.14 15.43
C THR A 25 -7.53 -19.43 14.27
N PHE A 26 -7.52 -20.07 13.11
CA PHE A 26 -7.26 -19.38 11.86
C PHE A 26 -8.21 -18.21 11.87
N ILE A 27 -7.67 -17.03 12.06
CA ILE A 27 -8.39 -15.79 11.83
C ILE A 27 -8.80 -15.90 10.37
N GLN A 28 -10.07 -16.23 10.19
CA GLN A 28 -10.70 -16.25 8.88
C GLN A 28 -10.43 -14.87 8.31
N ALA A 29 -9.72 -14.80 7.20
CA ALA A 29 -9.33 -13.55 6.56
C ALA A 29 -10.59 -12.68 6.44
N GLN A 30 -10.63 -11.67 7.29
CA GLN A 30 -11.72 -10.72 7.32
C GLN A 30 -11.76 -10.04 5.96
N ASP A 31 -12.93 -10.01 5.34
CA ASP A 31 -13.14 -9.28 4.09
C ASP A 31 -12.58 -7.87 4.26
N CYS A 32 -11.82 -7.41 3.27
CA CYS A 32 -11.09 -6.16 3.34
C CYS A 32 -12.04 -5.01 3.67
N GLU A 33 -11.96 -4.49 4.87
CA GLU A 33 -12.80 -3.40 5.32
C GLU A 33 -12.13 -2.05 5.06
N ILE A 34 -12.93 -1.12 4.57
CA ILE A 34 -12.58 0.30 4.67
C ILE A 34 -12.73 0.67 6.14
N SER A 35 -11.65 0.64 6.88
CA SER A 35 -11.64 1.11 8.26
C SER A 35 -11.90 2.61 8.29
N THR A 36 -12.81 3.03 9.17
CA THR A 36 -13.21 4.44 9.28
C THR A 36 -12.24 5.28 10.10
N GLU A 37 -11.24 4.67 10.75
CA GLU A 37 -10.45 5.44 11.69
C GLU A 37 -9.16 6.03 11.13
N ASN A 38 -8.23 5.24 10.57
CA ASN A 38 -6.95 5.73 10.03
C ASN A 38 -6.60 5.10 8.69
N ILE A 39 -7.06 3.87 8.44
CA ILE A 39 -6.85 3.16 7.18
C ILE A 39 -8.02 3.50 6.27
N LEU A 40 -7.75 4.04 5.09
CA LEU A 40 -8.77 4.29 4.09
C LEU A 40 -9.17 3.02 3.35
N PHE A 41 -8.22 2.11 3.14
CA PHE A 41 -8.43 0.86 2.46
C PHE A 41 -7.33 -0.14 2.81
N TYR A 42 -7.70 -1.38 3.01
CA TYR A 42 -6.78 -2.49 3.15
C TYR A 42 -7.29 -3.69 2.35
N SER A 43 -6.49 -4.17 1.38
CA SER A 43 -6.82 -5.36 0.59
C SER A 43 -6.17 -6.60 1.20
N CYS A 44 -7.02 -7.49 1.68
CA CYS A 44 -6.59 -8.84 2.01
C CYS A 44 -7.07 -9.78 0.89
N ASN A 45 -6.23 -10.72 0.47
CA ASN A 45 -6.62 -11.79 -0.45
C ASN A 45 -7.02 -11.38 -1.87
N GLU A 46 -6.28 -10.51 -2.51
CA GLU A 46 -6.34 -10.26 -3.96
C GLU A 46 -7.73 -9.95 -4.56
N LYS A 47 -8.68 -9.53 -3.73
CA LYS A 47 -10.05 -9.23 -4.19
C LYS A 47 -10.23 -7.84 -4.77
N ALA A 48 -9.17 -7.08 -4.89
CA ALA A 48 -9.20 -5.74 -5.44
C ALA A 48 -8.10 -5.55 -6.48
N ILE A 49 -8.39 -4.75 -7.49
CA ILE A 49 -7.44 -4.33 -8.52
C ILE A 49 -7.19 -2.84 -8.43
N ILE A 50 -5.99 -2.43 -8.81
CA ILE A 50 -5.59 -1.04 -8.90
C ILE A 50 -5.42 -0.63 -10.34
N SER A 51 -5.73 0.63 -10.63
CA SER A 51 -5.34 1.29 -11.86
C SER A 51 -4.68 2.62 -11.56
N LEU A 52 -3.59 2.91 -12.27
CA LEU A 52 -3.02 4.26 -12.36
C LEU A 52 -3.65 4.97 -13.54
N ARG A 53 -4.18 6.16 -13.31
CA ARG A 53 -4.80 6.98 -14.35
C ARG A 53 -4.08 8.33 -14.40
N PHE A 54 -3.83 8.82 -15.59
CA PHE A 54 -3.10 10.07 -15.81
C PHE A 54 -3.92 11.03 -16.66
N HIS A 55 -3.68 12.32 -16.46
CA HIS A 55 -4.35 13.37 -17.24
C HIS A 55 -4.24 13.13 -18.76
N PRO A 56 -5.30 13.37 -19.55
CA PRO A 56 -6.64 13.81 -19.16
C PRO A 56 -7.40 12.70 -18.44
N LEU A 57 -7.94 13.03 -17.27
CA LEU A 57 -8.73 12.09 -16.48
C LEU A 57 -10.18 12.17 -16.94
N GLU A 58 -10.63 11.20 -17.67
CA GLU A 58 -12.06 10.97 -17.84
C GLU A 58 -12.59 10.42 -16.51
N LEU A 59 -13.11 11.32 -15.70
CA LEU A 59 -13.83 10.95 -14.50
C LEU A 59 -15.28 10.60 -14.89
N SER A 60 -15.45 9.61 -15.73
CA SER A 60 -16.67 8.84 -15.70
C SER A 60 -16.76 8.35 -14.25
N HIS A 61 -17.88 8.61 -13.59
CA HIS A 61 -18.19 8.06 -12.28
C HIS A 61 -18.16 6.54 -12.44
N ASP A 62 -16.98 5.93 -12.33
CA ASP A 62 -16.85 4.49 -12.21
C ASP A 62 -17.50 4.15 -10.86
N ALA A 63 -18.81 3.89 -10.92
CA ALA A 63 -19.59 3.46 -9.75
C ALA A 63 -18.96 2.27 -9.04
N ASP A 64 -18.09 1.56 -9.76
CA ASP A 64 -17.36 0.39 -9.31
C ASP A 64 -16.07 0.72 -8.53
N ASN A 65 -15.56 1.96 -8.60
CA ASN A 65 -14.38 2.32 -7.81
C ASN A 65 -14.76 2.53 -6.34
N ILE A 66 -14.19 1.72 -5.46
CA ILE A 66 -14.41 1.85 -4.02
C ILE A 66 -13.58 2.96 -3.40
N LEU A 67 -12.42 3.28 -4.01
CA LEU A 67 -11.55 4.36 -3.58
C LEU A 67 -10.82 4.96 -4.78
N SER A 68 -10.71 6.29 -4.81
CA SER A 68 -9.88 7.05 -5.75
C SER A 68 -9.07 8.08 -4.98
N VAL A 69 -7.75 8.08 -5.12
CA VAL A 69 -6.84 8.99 -4.43
C VAL A 69 -5.78 9.53 -5.38
N THR A 70 -5.28 10.73 -5.10
CA THR A 70 -4.10 11.25 -5.80
C THR A 70 -2.90 10.32 -5.56
N GLY A 71 -2.13 10.03 -6.60
CA GLY A 71 -0.96 9.17 -6.55
C GLY A 71 0.35 9.94 -6.37
N ALA A 72 1.06 10.18 -7.48
CA ALA A 72 2.32 10.90 -7.50
C ALA A 72 2.14 12.41 -7.32
N TYR A 73 3.23 13.08 -6.92
CA TYR A 73 3.29 14.53 -6.84
C TYR A 73 3.03 15.20 -8.18
N SER A 74 2.28 16.28 -8.13
CA SER A 74 2.00 17.12 -9.29
C SER A 74 3.10 18.17 -9.46
N SER A 75 3.58 18.35 -10.70
CA SER A 75 4.52 19.42 -11.00
C SER A 75 3.79 20.76 -11.04
N GLY A 76 4.55 21.86 -10.84
CA GLY A 76 4.01 23.22 -10.97
C GLY A 76 3.54 23.56 -12.40
N ASP A 77 3.96 22.79 -13.40
CA ASP A 77 3.44 22.85 -14.77
C ASP A 77 2.07 22.16 -14.80
N ARG A 78 1.07 22.79 -15.38
CA ARG A 78 -0.29 22.24 -15.45
C ARG A 78 -0.27 20.81 -16.00
N PHE A 79 -0.84 19.88 -15.22
CA PHE A 79 -1.02 18.46 -15.59
C PHE A 79 0.26 17.61 -15.67
N GLY A 80 1.40 18.13 -15.21
CA GLY A 80 2.64 17.37 -15.13
C GLY A 80 2.72 16.52 -13.85
N VAL A 81 3.28 15.33 -13.97
CA VAL A 81 3.67 14.49 -12.83
C VAL A 81 5.14 14.76 -12.50
N GLU A 82 5.43 15.00 -11.20
CA GLU A 82 6.81 14.98 -10.73
C GLU A 82 7.30 13.56 -10.55
N GLY A 83 8.56 13.34 -10.93
CA GLY A 83 9.13 12.01 -10.92
C GLY A 83 8.87 11.24 -12.21
N LEU A 84 9.49 10.07 -12.29
CA LEU A 84 9.32 9.16 -13.42
C LEU A 84 7.90 8.57 -13.40
N ALA A 85 7.21 8.65 -14.55
CA ALA A 85 5.87 8.10 -14.68
C ALA A 85 5.58 7.62 -16.10
N PHE A 86 4.87 6.49 -16.22
CA PHE A 86 4.37 5.98 -17.49
C PHE A 86 3.04 5.22 -17.28
N ASP A 87 2.25 5.15 -18.34
CA ASP A 87 0.93 4.54 -18.39
C ASP A 87 0.89 3.56 -19.55
N GLY A 88 1.11 2.30 -19.27
CA GLY A 88 1.35 1.31 -20.29
C GLY A 88 2.49 1.73 -21.22
N PRO A 89 2.26 1.81 -22.54
CA PRO A 89 3.28 2.23 -23.49
C PRO A 89 3.57 3.74 -23.49
N ARG A 90 2.71 4.57 -22.86
CA ARG A 90 2.81 6.02 -22.86
C ARG A 90 3.76 6.50 -21.77
N LEU A 91 4.88 7.16 -22.14
CA LEU A 91 5.71 7.88 -21.19
C LEU A 91 5.00 9.18 -20.78
N VAL A 92 4.64 9.31 -19.50
CA VAL A 92 3.97 10.49 -18.93
C VAL A 92 4.99 11.51 -18.46
N SER A 93 6.03 11.06 -17.76
CA SER A 93 7.15 11.90 -17.31
C SER A 93 8.46 11.13 -17.36
N SER A 94 9.49 11.71 -17.95
CA SER A 94 10.85 11.15 -17.98
C SER A 94 11.73 11.67 -16.86
N ARG A 95 11.22 12.54 -15.98
CA ARG A 95 11.97 13.16 -14.88
C ARG A 95 12.21 12.09 -13.80
N PHE A 96 13.46 11.74 -13.57
CA PHE A 96 13.82 10.86 -12.46
C PHE A 96 14.32 11.73 -11.31
N GLN A 97 13.57 11.70 -10.20
CA GLN A 97 13.86 12.46 -8.99
C GLN A 97 14.76 11.66 -8.03
N GLY A 98 15.32 12.34 -7.02
CA GLY A 98 16.07 11.70 -5.94
C GLY A 98 15.19 10.93 -4.94
N TRP A 99 14.01 10.49 -5.35
CA TRP A 99 13.09 9.70 -4.53
C TRP A 99 13.26 8.22 -4.80
N ASP A 100 13.34 7.43 -3.76
CA ASP A 100 13.68 6.02 -3.87
C ASP A 100 12.46 5.09 -4.06
N GLY A 101 11.24 5.61 -3.94
CA GLY A 101 10.01 4.82 -4.06
C GLY A 101 9.53 4.67 -5.51
N ILE A 102 9.30 3.44 -5.93
CA ILE A 102 8.69 3.07 -7.21
C ILE A 102 7.38 2.32 -6.93
N PHE A 103 6.29 2.84 -7.43
CA PHE A 103 4.98 2.18 -7.41
C PHE A 103 4.62 1.73 -8.82
N LEU A 104 4.45 0.45 -8.99
CA LEU A 104 4.11 -0.20 -10.25
C LEU A 104 2.76 -0.89 -10.15
N VAL A 105 2.03 -0.87 -11.24
CA VAL A 105 0.79 -1.62 -11.41
C VAL A 105 0.91 -2.47 -12.68
N SER A 106 0.73 -3.78 -12.52
CA SER A 106 0.69 -4.72 -13.64
C SER A 106 -0.62 -4.62 -14.44
N PRO A 107 -0.69 -5.18 -15.65
CA PRO A 107 -1.91 -5.12 -16.49
C PRO A 107 -3.14 -5.77 -15.84
N ASP A 108 -2.96 -6.71 -14.92
CA ASP A 108 -4.04 -7.35 -14.16
C ASP A 108 -4.45 -6.56 -12.90
N GLY A 109 -3.84 -5.39 -12.68
CA GLY A 109 -4.15 -4.52 -11.55
C GLY A 109 -3.44 -4.88 -10.25
N THR A 110 -2.42 -5.76 -10.28
CA THR A 110 -1.63 -6.08 -9.10
C THR A 110 -0.61 -4.97 -8.81
N PRO A 111 -0.60 -4.40 -7.60
CA PRO A 111 0.35 -3.36 -7.22
C PRO A 111 1.68 -3.93 -6.71
N TYR A 112 2.76 -3.22 -6.96
CA TYR A 112 4.10 -3.49 -6.44
C TYR A 112 4.75 -2.20 -5.96
N VAL A 113 5.50 -2.28 -4.87
CA VAL A 113 6.34 -1.18 -4.36
C VAL A 113 7.77 -1.66 -4.29
N PHE A 114 8.70 -0.86 -4.81
CA PHE A 114 10.13 -1.17 -4.81
C PHE A 114 10.96 0.03 -4.35
N ASN A 115 12.15 -0.25 -3.85
CA ASN A 115 13.22 0.73 -3.81
C ASN A 115 13.81 0.88 -5.23
N SER A 116 14.01 2.09 -5.70
CA SER A 116 14.53 2.37 -7.04
C SER A 116 15.92 1.80 -7.31
N LYS A 117 16.68 1.50 -6.26
CA LYS A 117 18.01 0.87 -6.34
C LYS A 117 17.94 -0.66 -6.44
N ASP A 118 16.76 -1.25 -6.20
CA ASP A 118 16.58 -2.69 -6.08
C ASP A 118 15.18 -3.10 -6.60
N VAL A 119 14.99 -2.97 -7.91
CA VAL A 119 13.73 -3.37 -8.57
C VAL A 119 13.90 -4.76 -9.15
N ASP A 120 13.58 -5.78 -8.36
CA ASP A 120 13.63 -7.19 -8.79
C ASP A 120 12.33 -7.60 -9.48
N LEU A 121 12.35 -7.59 -10.80
CA LEU A 121 11.23 -7.96 -11.64
C LEU A 121 11.70 -8.74 -12.89
N TRP A 122 10.85 -9.65 -13.35
CA TRP A 122 11.07 -10.44 -14.59
C TRP A 122 12.42 -11.18 -14.60
N ARG A 123 12.86 -11.68 -13.42
CA ARG A 123 14.15 -12.36 -13.21
C ARG A 123 15.37 -11.45 -13.50
N THR A 124 15.18 -10.16 -13.31
CA THR A 124 16.23 -9.16 -13.51
C THR A 124 16.13 -8.14 -12.39
N ASN A 125 17.25 -7.81 -11.77
CA ASN A 125 17.34 -6.73 -10.82
C ASN A 125 17.80 -5.47 -11.57
N PHE A 126 17.10 -4.33 -11.34
CA PHE A 126 17.40 -3.04 -11.94
C PHE A 126 17.72 -2.02 -10.86
N ASP A 127 18.80 -1.29 -11.03
CA ASP A 127 19.07 -0.04 -10.31
C ASP A 127 18.64 1.14 -11.18
N LEU A 128 17.48 1.74 -10.88
CA LEU A 128 16.92 2.83 -11.68
C LEU A 128 17.71 4.16 -11.50
N THR A 129 18.61 4.26 -10.54
CA THR A 129 19.53 5.39 -10.42
C THR A 129 20.54 5.37 -11.56
N ILE A 130 20.84 4.21 -12.10
CA ILE A 130 21.70 3.99 -13.26
C ILE A 130 20.89 4.21 -14.54
N LYS A 131 21.27 5.24 -15.33
CA LYS A 131 20.54 5.63 -16.55
C LYS A 131 20.31 4.48 -17.54
N LYS A 132 21.28 3.57 -17.70
CA LYS A 132 21.17 2.43 -18.62
C LYS A 132 20.12 1.42 -18.15
N ASP A 133 20.13 1.09 -16.85
CA ASP A 133 19.19 0.15 -16.28
C ASP A 133 17.78 0.74 -16.26
N ARG A 134 17.65 2.01 -15.88
CA ARG A 134 16.38 2.74 -15.95
C ARG A 134 15.78 2.74 -17.35
N LYS A 135 16.58 2.99 -18.39
CA LYS A 135 16.11 2.93 -19.79
C LYS A 135 15.58 1.53 -20.13
N LYS A 136 16.37 0.49 -19.83
CA LYS A 136 15.99 -0.91 -20.09
C LYS A 136 14.72 -1.30 -19.32
N PHE A 137 14.61 -0.88 -18.06
CA PHE A 137 13.44 -1.12 -17.24
C PHE A 137 12.17 -0.49 -17.84
N ILE A 138 12.24 0.81 -18.24
CA ILE A 138 11.12 1.52 -18.86
C ILE A 138 10.67 0.81 -20.14
N GLU A 139 11.59 0.45 -21.02
CA GLU A 139 11.29 -0.25 -22.28
C GLU A 139 10.58 -1.59 -22.02
N LEU A 140 11.04 -2.36 -21.04
CA LEU A 140 10.42 -3.65 -20.69
C LEU A 140 9.04 -3.45 -20.04
N ALA A 141 8.90 -2.50 -19.14
CA ALA A 141 7.64 -2.24 -18.45
C ALA A 141 6.57 -1.76 -19.43
N GLN A 142 6.93 -0.84 -20.34
CA GLN A 142 6.03 -0.35 -21.39
C GLN A 142 5.63 -1.47 -22.38
N ALA A 143 6.59 -2.31 -22.80
CA ALA A 143 6.31 -3.46 -23.67
C ALA A 143 5.36 -4.47 -23.02
N LYS A 144 5.34 -4.53 -21.70
CA LYS A 144 4.44 -5.38 -20.90
C LYS A 144 3.17 -4.68 -20.44
N ASN A 145 2.94 -3.44 -20.86
CA ASN A 145 1.75 -2.63 -20.54
C ASN A 145 1.58 -2.36 -19.04
N TRP A 146 2.68 -2.18 -18.31
CA TRP A 146 2.66 -1.79 -16.90
C TRP A 146 2.53 -0.28 -16.75
N SER A 147 1.98 0.17 -15.63
CA SER A 147 1.91 1.60 -15.28
C SER A 147 2.74 1.87 -14.03
N MET A 148 3.34 3.07 -13.94
CA MET A 148 4.26 3.41 -12.86
C MET A 148 4.20 4.88 -12.47
N ILE A 149 4.46 5.13 -11.18
CA ILE A 149 4.82 6.44 -10.63
C ILE A 149 6.02 6.31 -9.68
N GLN A 150 6.82 7.39 -9.60
CA GLN A 150 7.89 7.55 -8.61
C GLN A 150 7.42 8.45 -7.46
N SER A 151 7.79 8.13 -6.23
CA SER A 151 7.47 8.92 -5.04
C SER A 151 8.53 8.71 -3.94
N HIS A 152 8.38 9.37 -2.77
CA HIS A 152 9.23 9.11 -1.61
C HIS A 152 8.95 7.72 -1.04
N LEU A 153 10.00 6.91 -0.89
CA LEU A 153 9.97 5.69 -0.12
C LEU A 153 10.06 6.05 1.37
N LEU A 154 9.21 5.47 2.20
CA LEU A 154 9.20 5.72 3.63
C LEU A 154 9.67 4.50 4.43
N ILE A 155 9.30 3.32 3.96
CA ILE A 155 9.71 2.03 4.52
C ILE A 155 10.13 1.12 3.38
N SER A 156 11.28 0.47 3.55
CA SER A 156 11.83 -0.54 2.63
C SER A 156 12.15 -1.81 3.41
N ASN A 157 11.56 -2.93 3.02
CA ASN A 157 11.75 -4.23 3.70
C ASN A 157 11.52 -4.15 5.22
N GLY A 158 10.47 -3.46 5.64
CA GLY A 158 10.10 -3.27 7.05
C GLY A 158 11.02 -2.31 7.83
N VAL A 159 11.98 -1.66 7.18
CA VAL A 159 12.90 -0.69 7.79
C VAL A 159 12.61 0.71 7.30
N LEU A 160 12.70 1.72 8.19
CA LEU A 160 12.57 3.13 7.78
C LEU A 160 13.65 3.49 6.75
N ASP A 161 13.22 4.05 5.62
CA ASP A 161 14.10 4.49 4.52
C ASP A 161 14.39 6.00 4.57
N LEU A 162 14.10 6.63 5.68
CA LEU A 162 14.27 8.05 5.92
C LEU A 162 14.64 8.32 7.39
N TYR A 163 15.20 9.49 7.63
CA TYR A 163 15.56 9.94 8.97
C TYR A 163 14.82 11.21 9.34
N GLU A 164 14.78 11.48 10.62
CA GLU A 164 14.18 12.69 11.15
C GLU A 164 14.94 13.93 10.64
N VAL A 165 14.17 14.88 10.12
CA VAL A 165 14.70 16.17 9.67
C VAL A 165 14.14 17.25 10.58
N GLU A 166 15.02 18.02 11.19
CA GLU A 166 14.64 19.16 12.03
C GLU A 166 13.80 20.17 11.22
N ASN A 167 12.71 20.66 11.82
CA ASN A 167 11.78 21.60 11.18
C ASN A 167 11.13 21.13 9.86
N ALA A 168 11.05 19.80 9.65
CA ALA A 168 10.36 19.24 8.51
C ALA A 168 8.87 19.66 8.48
N ARG A 169 8.36 19.90 7.28
CA ARG A 169 6.95 20.31 7.08
C ARG A 169 5.99 19.19 7.51
N ARG A 170 4.93 19.59 8.20
CA ARG A 170 3.87 18.70 8.70
C ARG A 170 2.63 18.85 7.84
N PHE A 171 2.09 17.73 7.40
CA PHE A 171 0.84 17.64 6.64
C PHE A 171 0.09 16.37 7.06
N VAL A 172 -1.19 16.30 6.83
CA VAL A 172 -1.88 15.02 6.77
C VAL A 172 -1.22 14.22 5.66
N ARG A 173 -0.84 12.97 5.94
CA ARG A 173 -0.09 12.11 5.02
C ARG A 173 -0.96 10.98 4.53
N ARG A 174 -0.88 10.70 3.23
CA ARG A 174 -1.45 9.50 2.62
C ARG A 174 -0.33 8.64 2.09
N MET A 175 -0.44 7.35 2.31
CA MET A 175 0.60 6.40 1.99
C MET A 175 -0.03 5.17 1.33
N PHE A 176 0.68 4.59 0.37
CA PHE A 176 0.39 3.25 -0.10
C PHE A 176 1.38 2.30 0.56
N PHE A 177 0.90 1.16 1.03
CA PHE A 177 1.74 0.16 1.68
C PHE A 177 1.46 -1.25 1.17
N THR A 178 2.47 -2.12 1.32
CA THR A 178 2.35 -3.56 1.11
C THR A 178 2.89 -4.30 2.33
N ASN A 179 2.34 -5.47 2.62
CA ASN A 179 2.84 -6.44 3.58
C ASN A 179 2.52 -7.86 3.12
N GLN A 180 2.91 -8.87 3.92
CA GLN A 180 2.67 -10.30 3.61
C GLN A 180 1.18 -10.65 3.46
N SER A 181 0.27 -9.88 4.05
CA SER A 181 -1.17 -10.14 4.02
C SER A 181 -1.89 -9.41 2.88
N GLY A 182 -1.22 -8.48 2.18
CA GLY A 182 -1.82 -7.69 1.11
C GLY A 182 -1.23 -6.29 0.99
N TRP A 183 -2.08 -5.35 0.63
CA TRP A 183 -1.70 -3.95 0.40
C TRP A 183 -2.85 -3.01 0.79
N GLY A 184 -2.55 -1.74 0.96
CA GLY A 184 -3.59 -0.78 1.31
C GLY A 184 -3.17 0.68 1.16
N VAL A 185 -4.14 1.55 1.44
CA VAL A 185 -3.96 3.00 1.50
C VAL A 185 -4.24 3.46 2.92
N TYR A 186 -3.25 4.08 3.54
CA TYR A 186 -3.33 4.63 4.89
C TYR A 186 -3.29 6.15 4.85
N GLN A 187 -4.08 6.81 5.71
CA GLN A 187 -4.04 8.27 5.89
C GLN A 187 -3.96 8.61 7.37
N THR A 188 -3.01 9.49 7.73
CA THR A 188 -2.88 9.97 9.11
C THR A 188 -4.06 10.86 9.49
N LYS A 189 -4.45 10.85 10.77
CA LYS A 189 -5.51 11.74 11.28
C LYS A 189 -5.04 13.18 11.46
N THR A 190 -3.76 13.34 11.76
CA THR A 190 -3.15 14.63 12.10
C THR A 190 -2.02 14.96 11.13
N SER A 191 -1.62 16.22 11.12
CA SER A 191 -0.46 16.66 10.34
C SER A 191 0.84 16.14 10.96
N LEU A 192 1.58 15.35 10.19
CA LEU A 192 2.83 14.70 10.57
C LEU A 192 3.95 15.02 9.55
N THR A 193 5.19 14.94 10.00
CA THR A 193 6.33 14.85 9.08
C THR A 193 6.31 13.49 8.36
N LEU A 194 7.10 13.31 7.31
CA LEU A 194 7.22 11.99 6.67
C LEU A 194 7.79 10.94 7.63
N PHE A 195 8.75 11.34 8.48
CA PHE A 195 9.37 10.44 9.46
C PHE A 195 8.36 9.99 10.53
N GLU A 196 7.58 10.91 11.09
CA GLU A 196 6.55 10.58 12.08
C GLU A 196 5.44 9.69 11.47
N ALA A 197 5.01 10.00 10.24
CA ALA A 197 4.01 9.20 9.54
C ALA A 197 4.52 7.77 9.23
N ALA A 198 5.80 7.64 8.86
CA ALA A 198 6.42 6.34 8.67
C ALA A 198 6.52 5.54 9.98
N ASN A 199 6.83 6.17 11.10
CA ASN A 199 6.81 5.52 12.41
C ASN A 199 5.39 5.11 12.83
N GLU A 200 4.38 5.96 12.58
CA GLU A 200 2.98 5.68 12.89
C GLU A 200 2.51 4.43 12.14
N ILE A 201 2.65 4.40 10.81
CA ILE A 201 2.22 3.24 10.02
C ILE A 201 3.02 1.97 10.36
N LYS A 202 4.32 2.11 10.64
CA LYS A 202 5.16 0.99 11.07
C LYS A 202 4.67 0.36 12.37
N SER A 203 4.29 1.18 13.35
CA SER A 203 3.78 0.70 14.64
C SER A 203 2.40 0.06 14.54
N LEU A 204 1.53 0.54 13.64
CA LEU A 204 0.14 0.10 13.52
C LEU A 204 -0.03 -1.12 12.62
N ILE A 205 0.69 -1.17 11.50
CA ILE A 205 0.47 -2.14 10.42
C ILE A 205 1.68 -3.06 10.23
N ASN A 206 2.88 -2.58 10.59
CA ASN A 206 4.16 -3.24 10.33
C ASN A 206 4.33 -3.65 8.86
N PRO A 207 4.24 -2.70 7.91
CA PRO A 207 4.31 -2.97 6.48
C PRO A 207 5.73 -3.31 6.03
N ASP A 208 5.84 -4.05 4.92
CA ASP A 208 7.12 -4.34 4.27
C ASP A 208 7.61 -3.14 3.47
N MET A 209 6.72 -2.52 2.69
CA MET A 209 7.03 -1.37 1.83
C MET A 209 5.99 -0.26 2.02
N VAL A 210 6.44 1.00 2.03
CA VAL A 210 5.55 2.17 2.10
C VAL A 210 6.08 3.29 1.23
N ILE A 211 5.20 3.86 0.39
CA ILE A 211 5.45 5.10 -0.33
C ILE A 211 4.49 6.20 0.08
N ASN A 212 4.94 7.45 0.01
CA ASN A 212 4.08 8.61 0.20
C ASN A 212 3.29 8.91 -1.07
N LEU A 213 2.02 9.33 -0.91
CA LEU A 213 1.17 9.82 -1.99
C LEU A 213 0.99 11.34 -1.86
N ASP A 214 0.60 12.01 -2.96
CA ASP A 214 0.41 13.46 -2.94
C ASP A 214 -0.79 13.86 -2.07
N MET A 215 -0.56 14.82 -1.16
CA MET A 215 -1.54 15.38 -0.23
C MET A 215 -1.50 16.91 -0.22
N GLY A 216 -0.75 17.53 -1.14
CA GLY A 216 -0.64 18.99 -1.20
C GLY A 216 -1.88 19.63 -1.82
N THR A 217 -1.68 20.66 -2.61
CA THR A 217 -2.73 21.42 -3.32
C THR A 217 -3.62 20.53 -4.21
N TYR A 218 -3.10 19.37 -4.60
CA TYR A 218 -3.79 18.38 -5.43
C TYR A 218 -4.39 17.23 -4.62
N ASN A 219 -4.62 17.43 -3.30
CA ASN A 219 -5.25 16.41 -2.48
C ASN A 219 -6.65 16.08 -2.99
N TYR A 220 -6.81 14.83 -3.38
CA TYR A 220 -8.09 14.27 -3.78
C TYR A 220 -8.25 12.89 -3.15
N CYS A 221 -9.41 12.67 -2.53
CA CYS A 221 -9.81 11.35 -2.03
C CYS A 221 -11.31 11.22 -2.13
N GLN A 222 -11.76 10.19 -2.82
CA GLN A 222 -13.16 9.85 -2.95
C GLN A 222 -13.35 8.36 -2.74
N ARG A 223 -14.34 7.99 -1.92
CA ARG A 223 -14.76 6.60 -1.71
C ARG A 223 -16.20 6.41 -2.15
N SER A 224 -16.54 5.25 -2.67
CA SER A 224 -17.92 4.84 -2.89
C SER A 224 -18.58 4.47 -1.56
N THR A 225 -19.85 4.81 -1.44
CA THR A 225 -20.72 4.38 -0.35
C THR A 225 -22.05 3.96 -0.94
N ASN A 226 -22.90 3.26 -0.16
CA ASN A 226 -24.26 2.89 -0.58
C ASN A 226 -25.13 4.10 -0.93
N LEU A 227 -24.74 5.32 -0.52
CA LEU A 227 -25.41 6.58 -0.81
C LEU A 227 -24.75 7.37 -1.95
N GLY A 228 -23.77 6.76 -2.64
CA GLY A 228 -22.98 7.40 -3.69
C GLY A 228 -21.57 7.79 -3.23
N PRO A 229 -20.81 8.48 -4.09
CA PRO A 229 -19.43 8.85 -3.80
C PRO A 229 -19.35 9.89 -2.67
N LYS A 230 -18.42 9.68 -1.75
CA LYS A 230 -18.15 10.56 -0.59
C LYS A 230 -16.68 10.92 -0.52
N ALA A 231 -16.38 12.18 -0.27
CA ALA A 231 -15.01 12.61 0.00
C ALA A 231 -14.47 11.95 1.29
N CYS A 232 -13.21 11.52 1.26
CA CYS A 232 -12.50 11.00 2.42
C CYS A 232 -11.49 12.05 2.93
N GLY A 233 -12.00 13.15 3.45
CA GLY A 233 -11.23 14.28 3.90
C GLY A 233 -11.55 15.55 3.11
N GLU A 234 -10.70 16.55 3.24
CA GLU A 234 -10.84 17.81 2.51
C GLU A 234 -10.40 17.62 1.05
N LEU A 235 -11.26 18.00 0.13
CA LEU A 235 -10.92 18.05 -1.31
C LEU A 235 -10.35 19.43 -1.60
N LEU A 236 -9.06 19.51 -1.85
CA LEU A 236 -8.36 20.76 -2.16
C LEU A 236 -8.33 21.09 -3.65
N THR A 237 -8.77 20.16 -4.50
CA THR A 237 -8.77 20.34 -5.95
C THR A 237 -9.98 19.72 -6.62
N ASN A 238 -10.33 20.25 -7.77
CA ASN A 238 -11.29 19.61 -8.66
C ASN A 238 -10.59 18.49 -9.44
N SER A 239 -11.33 17.48 -9.77
CA SER A 239 -10.87 16.33 -10.56
C SER A 239 -10.21 16.71 -11.89
N GLU A 240 -10.69 17.78 -12.52
CA GLU A 240 -10.14 18.31 -13.79
C GLU A 240 -8.71 18.84 -13.66
N ASN A 241 -8.28 19.19 -12.47
CA ASN A 241 -6.94 19.69 -12.18
C ASN A 241 -5.96 18.60 -11.75
N LEU A 242 -6.42 17.36 -11.59
CA LEU A 242 -5.57 16.26 -11.15
C LEU A 242 -4.65 15.80 -12.27
N THR A 243 -3.41 15.54 -11.94
CA THR A 243 -2.41 15.04 -12.88
C THR A 243 -2.43 13.52 -12.99
N ASN A 244 -2.78 12.85 -11.90
CA ASN A 244 -2.87 11.41 -11.82
C ASN A 244 -3.73 10.94 -10.63
N LEU A 245 -4.27 9.73 -10.74
CA LEU A 245 -5.06 9.06 -9.72
C LEU A 245 -4.65 7.60 -9.59
N ILE A 246 -4.73 7.10 -8.37
CA ILE A 246 -4.83 5.68 -8.04
C ILE A 246 -6.30 5.39 -7.81
N THR A 247 -6.86 4.47 -8.58
CA THR A 247 -8.24 3.99 -8.40
C THR A 247 -8.23 2.53 -7.99
N ILE A 248 -9.10 2.17 -7.04
CA ILE A 248 -9.22 0.81 -6.51
C ILE A 248 -10.64 0.33 -6.79
N LYS A 249 -10.73 -0.86 -7.38
CA LYS A 249 -11.99 -1.54 -7.71
C LYS A 249 -11.99 -2.92 -7.06
N LEU A 250 -13.13 -3.35 -6.49
CA LEU A 250 -13.30 -4.72 -6.05
C LEU A 250 -13.58 -5.63 -7.24
N LEU A 251 -12.99 -6.81 -7.23
CA LEU A 251 -13.38 -7.87 -8.15
C LEU A 251 -14.73 -8.43 -7.68
N GLU A 252 -15.70 -8.52 -8.61
CA GLU A 252 -16.96 -9.17 -8.33
C GLU A 252 -16.72 -10.63 -7.94
N LYS A 253 -17.42 -11.09 -6.91
CA LYS A 253 -17.44 -12.52 -6.58
C LYS A 253 -18.24 -13.24 -7.67
N ASN A 254 -17.55 -13.94 -8.56
CA ASN A 254 -18.19 -14.91 -9.46
C ASN A 254 -18.73 -16.09 -8.64
#